data_71acd31e591aa9afa807910e4ba262fd
#
_entry.id   71acd31e591aa9afa807910e4ba262fd
#
_cell.length_a   1.000
_cell.length_b   1.000
_cell.length_c   1.000
_cell.angle_alpha   90.00
_cell.angle_beta   90.00
_cell.angle_gamma   90.00
#
_symmetry.space_group_name_H-M   'P 1'
#
loop_
_entity.id
_entity.type
_entity.pdbx_description
1 polymer ?
#
loop_
_entity_poly.entity_id
_entity_poly.type
_entity_poly.pdbx_seq_one_letter_code
_entity_poly.pdbx_strand_id
1 'polypeptide(L)'
;ALPWYRTLLESRKDTQEVMLGYSDSNKDGGYFTSQWELYQAERRLVKVFADAGVLMRLFHGRGGSVGRGGGPSYEAIVAQPAGSVAGQIRITEQGEVIGAKYSDPDIGLRNLEALLAATLEASLTHVDDTGVAGETVLSALSGHAHRAYRDLVETPGFIQYFLEATPINEIAKLNIGSRPASRKSLTSIQDLRAIPWVFSWAQARVMLPGWYGVGSAMSAYLAEHGDAGLA
;
A
#
# COMPACT_ATOMS: atom_id res chain seq x y z
N ALA A 1 -24.99 16.33 -3.30
CA ALA A 1 -23.85 16.80 -2.48
C ALA A 1 -24.32 17.94 -1.59
N LEU A 2 -23.72 18.09 -0.40
CA LEU A 2 -24.02 19.19 0.51
C LEU A 2 -23.59 20.52 -0.14
N PRO A 3 -24.36 21.63 0.00
CA PRO A 3 -24.06 22.89 -0.69
C PRO A 3 -22.63 23.40 -0.43
N TRP A 4 -22.17 23.35 0.82
CA TRP A 4 -20.81 23.78 1.18
C TRP A 4 -19.72 22.94 0.53
N TYR A 5 -19.98 21.66 0.27
CA TYR A 5 -19.04 20.78 -0.39
C TYR A 5 -18.91 21.11 -1.90
N ARG A 6 -19.98 21.55 -2.55
CA ARG A 6 -19.91 22.07 -3.92
C ARG A 6 -18.99 23.28 -4.02
N THR A 7 -19.19 24.28 -3.15
CA THR A 7 -18.34 25.45 -3.09
C THR A 7 -16.86 25.08 -2.88
N LEU A 8 -16.59 24.09 -2.02
CA LEU A 8 -15.25 23.57 -1.81
C LEU A 8 -14.67 22.92 -3.08
N LEU A 9 -15.45 22.10 -3.79
CA LEU A 9 -15.02 21.47 -5.04
C LEU A 9 -14.72 22.51 -6.12
N GLU A 10 -15.62 23.48 -6.33
CA GLU A 10 -15.44 24.57 -7.27
C GLU A 10 -14.10 25.32 -7.01
N SER A 11 -13.79 25.63 -5.76
CA SER A 11 -12.53 26.27 -5.37
C SER A 11 -11.28 25.43 -5.70
N ARG A 12 -11.46 24.13 -5.91
CA ARG A 12 -10.42 23.14 -6.22
C ARG A 12 -10.50 22.60 -7.65
N LYS A 13 -11.17 23.30 -8.54
CA LYS A 13 -11.38 22.89 -9.94
C LYS A 13 -12.01 21.50 -10.03
N ASP A 14 -13.04 21.28 -9.24
CA ASP A 14 -13.81 20.03 -9.13
C ASP A 14 -12.96 18.80 -8.81
N THR A 15 -11.80 18.99 -8.19
CA THR A 15 -10.89 17.90 -7.82
C THR A 15 -10.99 17.56 -6.33
N GLN A 16 -11.22 16.28 -6.03
CA GLN A 16 -11.11 15.73 -4.68
C GLN A 16 -9.93 14.77 -4.58
N GLU A 17 -9.10 14.98 -3.58
CA GLU A 17 -7.98 14.09 -3.27
C GLU A 17 -8.39 13.04 -2.24
N VAL A 18 -7.97 11.79 -2.45
CA VAL A 18 -8.13 10.68 -1.52
C VAL A 18 -6.76 10.06 -1.26
N MET A 19 -6.38 9.96 0.01
CA MET A 19 -5.13 9.33 0.42
C MET A 19 -5.30 7.82 0.61
N LEU A 20 -4.40 7.05 0.03
CA LEU A 20 -4.29 5.60 0.21
C LEU A 20 -3.15 5.27 1.18
N GLY A 21 -3.44 4.46 2.20
CA GLY A 21 -2.49 4.06 3.24
C GLY A 21 -1.92 2.68 2.98
N TYR A 22 -0.68 2.60 2.51
CA TYR A 22 -0.01 1.33 2.18
C TYR A 22 0.57 0.63 3.41
N SER A 23 1.34 1.34 4.21
CA SER A 23 2.05 0.76 5.35
C SER A 23 1.11 0.35 6.48
N ASP A 24 0.08 1.16 6.74
CA ASP A 24 -0.90 0.87 7.77
C ASP A 24 -1.74 -0.36 7.39
N SER A 25 -2.21 -0.44 6.14
CA SER A 25 -2.96 -1.60 5.66
C SER A 25 -2.11 -2.88 5.64
N ASN A 26 -0.82 -2.78 5.26
CA ASN A 26 0.11 -3.90 5.33
C ASN A 26 0.31 -4.40 6.76
N LYS A 27 0.53 -3.49 7.71
CA LYS A 27 0.65 -3.85 9.13
C LYS A 27 -0.60 -4.53 9.66
N ASP A 28 -1.77 -4.06 9.27
CA ASP A 28 -3.04 -4.54 9.81
C ASP A 28 -3.56 -5.80 9.12
N GLY A 29 -3.28 -6.01 7.84
CA GLY A 29 -3.84 -7.10 7.03
C GLY A 29 -2.84 -8.04 6.36
N GLY A 30 -1.54 -7.76 6.43
CA GLY A 30 -0.51 -8.44 5.66
C GLY A 30 -0.35 -7.88 4.24
N TYR A 31 0.78 -8.17 3.62
CA TYR A 31 1.18 -7.55 2.34
C TYR A 31 0.23 -7.89 1.18
N PHE A 32 -0.04 -9.18 0.96
CA PHE A 32 -0.86 -9.62 -0.17
C PHE A 32 -2.28 -9.03 -0.11
N THR A 33 -2.93 -9.18 1.04
CA THR A 33 -4.27 -8.61 1.28
C THR A 33 -4.28 -7.10 1.12
N SER A 34 -3.28 -6.41 1.67
CA SER A 34 -3.16 -4.95 1.53
C SER A 34 -3.08 -4.51 0.06
N GLN A 35 -2.26 -5.19 -0.77
CA GLN A 35 -2.13 -4.84 -2.18
C GLN A 35 -3.44 -5.10 -2.95
N TRP A 36 -4.08 -6.24 -2.72
CA TRP A 36 -5.33 -6.59 -3.38
C TRP A 36 -6.48 -5.64 -3.00
N GLU A 37 -6.64 -5.37 -1.71
CA GLU A 37 -7.71 -4.47 -1.24
C GLU A 37 -7.51 -3.02 -1.67
N LEU A 38 -6.26 -2.54 -1.74
CA LEU A 38 -5.95 -1.23 -2.29
C LEU A 38 -6.32 -1.16 -3.78
N TYR A 39 -5.93 -2.15 -4.57
CA TYR A 39 -6.28 -2.23 -5.99
C TYR A 39 -7.81 -2.20 -6.19
N GLN A 40 -8.55 -3.00 -5.43
CA GLN A 40 -10.01 -3.02 -5.49
C GLN A 40 -10.65 -1.70 -5.01
N ALA A 41 -10.07 -1.06 -3.99
CA ALA A 41 -10.54 0.24 -3.53
C ALA A 41 -10.34 1.32 -4.60
N GLU A 42 -9.21 1.32 -5.28
CA GLU A 42 -8.92 2.25 -6.39
C GLU A 42 -9.95 2.08 -7.52
N ARG A 43 -10.25 0.86 -7.97
CA ARG A 43 -11.28 0.58 -8.97
C ARG A 43 -12.66 1.11 -8.54
N ARG A 44 -13.04 0.85 -7.30
CA ARG A 44 -14.32 1.36 -6.76
C ARG A 44 -14.35 2.88 -6.69
N LEU A 45 -13.25 3.52 -6.30
CA LEU A 45 -13.14 4.98 -6.27
C LEU A 45 -13.25 5.59 -7.66
N VAL A 46 -12.57 5.03 -8.67
CA VAL A 46 -12.70 5.49 -10.07
C VAL A 46 -14.17 5.57 -10.48
N LYS A 47 -14.93 4.50 -10.23
CA LYS A 47 -16.36 4.46 -10.55
C LYS A 47 -17.17 5.51 -9.77
N VAL A 48 -16.98 5.58 -8.47
CA VAL A 48 -17.74 6.52 -7.59
C VAL A 48 -17.48 7.97 -8.01
N PHE A 49 -16.25 8.31 -8.33
CA PHE A 49 -15.88 9.67 -8.75
C PHE A 49 -16.42 10.02 -10.13
N ALA A 50 -16.36 9.07 -11.07
CA ALA A 50 -16.96 9.23 -12.39
C ALA A 50 -18.49 9.44 -12.29
N ASP A 51 -19.19 8.61 -11.52
CA ASP A 51 -20.64 8.73 -11.31
C ASP A 51 -21.02 10.06 -10.61
N ALA A 52 -20.14 10.62 -9.79
CA ALA A 52 -20.33 11.90 -9.11
C ALA A 52 -19.95 13.12 -9.96
N GLY A 53 -19.28 12.94 -11.10
CA GLY A 53 -18.76 14.03 -11.93
C GLY A 53 -17.68 14.85 -11.22
N VAL A 54 -16.87 14.21 -10.37
CA VAL A 54 -15.79 14.84 -9.62
C VAL A 54 -14.45 14.28 -10.10
N LEU A 55 -13.48 15.15 -10.33
CA LEU A 55 -12.13 14.72 -10.70
C LEU A 55 -11.44 14.09 -9.49
N MET A 56 -10.96 12.87 -9.67
CA MET A 56 -10.24 12.15 -8.63
C MET A 56 -8.74 12.43 -8.73
N ARG A 57 -8.11 12.64 -7.57
CA ARG A 57 -6.66 12.56 -7.43
C ARG A 57 -6.30 11.63 -6.29
N LEU A 58 -5.65 10.52 -6.61
CA LEU A 58 -5.14 9.63 -5.58
C LEU A 58 -3.81 10.13 -5.03
N PHE A 59 -3.68 10.09 -3.73
CA PHE A 59 -2.46 10.37 -2.99
C PHE A 59 -1.92 9.08 -2.39
N HIS A 60 -0.85 8.55 -2.99
CA HIS A 60 -0.24 7.29 -2.60
C HIS A 60 0.72 7.51 -1.44
N GLY A 61 0.30 7.12 -0.25
CA GLY A 61 1.12 7.13 0.96
C GLY A 61 2.14 5.98 0.99
N ARG A 62 2.95 5.85 -0.07
CA ARG A 62 3.88 4.72 -0.28
C ARG A 62 5.13 4.77 0.60
N GLY A 63 5.29 5.80 1.43
CA GLY A 63 6.52 6.08 2.17
C GLY A 63 7.07 4.98 3.07
N GLY A 64 6.33 3.91 3.34
CA GLY A 64 6.77 2.81 4.18
C GLY A 64 7.13 1.52 3.45
N SER A 65 6.52 1.23 2.30
CA SER A 65 6.70 -0.06 1.62
C SER A 65 7.39 0.06 0.27
N VAL A 66 6.99 0.97 -0.59
CA VAL A 66 7.54 1.09 -1.95
C VAL A 66 8.88 1.81 -1.95
N GLY A 67 9.04 2.88 -1.16
CA GLY A 67 10.31 3.58 -1.02
C GLY A 67 11.40 2.76 -0.30
N ARG A 68 11.03 1.64 0.31
CA ARG A 68 11.92 0.72 1.03
C ARG A 68 12.00 -0.67 0.40
N GLY A 69 11.79 -0.80 -0.89
CA GLY A 69 11.90 -2.06 -1.62
C GLY A 69 10.63 -2.50 -2.35
N GLY A 70 9.64 -1.62 -2.49
CA GLY A 70 8.39 -1.90 -3.19
C GLY A 70 8.45 -1.80 -4.70
N GLY A 71 9.57 -2.14 -5.30
CA GLY A 71 9.76 -2.14 -6.74
C GLY A 71 9.98 -0.77 -7.38
N PRO A 72 10.32 -0.73 -8.65
CA PRO A 72 10.49 0.50 -9.39
C PRO A 72 9.18 1.31 -9.48
N SER A 73 9.30 2.63 -9.43
CA SER A 73 8.14 3.53 -9.44
C SER A 73 7.33 3.42 -10.72
N TYR A 74 7.99 3.14 -11.85
CA TYR A 74 7.37 3.01 -13.16
C TYR A 74 6.34 1.88 -13.17
N GLU A 75 6.76 0.66 -12.89
CA GLU A 75 5.90 -0.52 -12.90
C GLU A 75 4.76 -0.40 -11.88
N ALA A 76 5.06 0.21 -10.74
CA ALA A 76 4.05 0.42 -9.70
C ALA A 76 2.96 1.43 -10.10
N ILE A 77 3.26 2.39 -10.99
CA ILE A 77 2.27 3.34 -11.53
C ILE A 77 1.47 2.68 -12.65
N VAL A 78 2.14 2.02 -13.58
CA VAL A 78 1.48 1.36 -14.74
C VAL A 78 0.58 0.20 -14.30
N ALA A 79 0.92 -0.47 -13.19
CA ALA A 79 0.11 -1.56 -12.65
C ALA A 79 -1.16 -1.09 -11.90
N GLN A 80 -1.44 0.20 -11.81
CA GLN A 80 -2.65 0.69 -11.16
C GLN A 80 -3.88 0.48 -12.04
N PRO A 81 -5.08 0.39 -11.42
CA PRO A 81 -6.32 0.25 -12.19
C PRO A 81 -6.51 1.35 -13.22
N ALA A 82 -7.10 1.03 -14.37
CA ALA A 82 -7.45 1.99 -15.39
C ALA A 82 -8.28 3.16 -14.81
N GLY A 83 -7.91 4.39 -15.18
CA GLY A 83 -8.57 5.61 -14.71
C GLY A 83 -8.17 6.08 -13.31
N SER A 84 -7.35 5.32 -12.57
CA SER A 84 -6.82 5.76 -11.27
C SER A 84 -5.73 6.83 -11.41
N VAL A 85 -5.00 6.81 -12.53
CA VAL A 85 -4.06 7.84 -12.94
C VAL A 85 -4.64 8.59 -14.15
N ALA A 86 -4.94 9.87 -13.97
CA ALA A 86 -5.58 10.72 -15.00
C ALA A 86 -4.76 12.00 -15.21
N GLY A 87 -3.61 11.88 -15.87
CA GLY A 87 -2.68 12.98 -16.14
C GLY A 87 -1.94 13.51 -14.91
N GLN A 88 -2.17 12.94 -13.75
CA GLN A 88 -1.53 13.34 -12.49
C GLN A 88 -1.43 12.18 -11.51
N ILE A 89 -0.37 12.18 -10.74
CA ILE A 89 -0.19 11.27 -9.60
C ILE A 89 0.43 12.05 -8.44
N ARG A 90 0.06 11.70 -7.21
CA ARG A 90 0.70 12.23 -6.00
C ARG A 90 1.25 11.09 -5.17
N ILE A 91 2.55 11.12 -4.92
CA ILE A 91 3.27 10.08 -4.18
C ILE A 91 4.01 10.72 -3.03
N THR A 92 4.01 10.10 -1.85
CA THR A 92 4.96 10.41 -0.78
C THR A 92 6.16 9.51 -0.86
N GLU A 93 7.34 10.07 -0.73
CA GLU A 93 8.59 9.34 -0.52
C GLU A 93 9.22 9.74 0.81
N GLN A 94 10.02 8.86 1.39
CA GLN A 94 10.78 9.15 2.60
C GLN A 94 11.96 10.06 2.26
N GLY A 95 12.41 10.88 3.22
CA GLY A 95 13.49 11.85 2.99
C GLY A 95 14.79 11.21 2.51
N GLU A 96 15.15 10.04 3.03
CA GLU A 96 16.32 9.28 2.59
C GLU A 96 16.19 8.78 1.14
N VAL A 97 14.98 8.42 0.71
CA VAL A 97 14.71 8.01 -0.67
C VAL A 97 14.78 9.22 -1.61
N ILE A 98 14.23 10.36 -1.19
CA ILE A 98 14.33 11.62 -1.95
C ILE A 98 15.81 12.00 -2.11
N GLY A 99 16.61 11.92 -1.05
CA GLY A 99 18.04 12.16 -1.11
C GLY A 99 18.75 11.24 -2.09
N ALA A 100 18.46 9.94 -2.05
CA ALA A 100 19.07 8.95 -2.96
C ALA A 100 18.66 9.14 -4.43
N LYS A 101 17.41 9.54 -4.69
CA LYS A 101 16.88 9.66 -6.05
C LYS A 101 17.18 11.00 -6.73
N TYR A 102 17.29 12.09 -5.96
CA TYR A 102 17.25 13.45 -6.52
C TYR A 102 18.42 14.35 -6.10
N SER A 103 19.37 13.87 -5.30
CA SER A 103 20.54 14.68 -4.93
C SER A 103 21.55 14.84 -6.05
N ASP A 104 21.65 13.87 -6.95
CA ASP A 104 22.45 13.94 -8.17
C ASP A 104 21.56 14.33 -9.35
N PRO A 105 21.90 15.35 -10.16
CA PRO A 105 21.08 15.83 -11.27
C PRO A 105 20.78 14.78 -12.35
N ASP A 106 21.75 13.94 -12.70
CA ASP A 106 21.60 12.94 -13.76
C ASP A 106 20.69 11.79 -13.30
N ILE A 107 20.88 11.35 -12.05
CA ILE A 107 20.01 10.35 -11.42
C ILE A 107 18.61 10.93 -11.21
N GLY A 108 18.52 12.18 -10.77
CA GLY A 108 17.25 12.89 -10.57
C GLY A 108 16.44 13.01 -11.86
N LEU A 109 17.10 13.40 -12.96
CA LEU A 109 16.47 13.47 -14.28
C LEU A 109 15.86 12.12 -14.69
N ARG A 110 16.62 11.04 -14.60
CA ARG A 110 16.14 9.69 -14.95
C ARG A 110 14.93 9.25 -14.10
N ASN A 111 14.95 9.54 -12.80
CA ASN A 111 13.83 9.23 -11.92
C ASN A 111 12.58 10.05 -12.28
N LEU A 112 12.73 11.33 -12.64
CA LEU A 112 11.62 12.18 -13.10
C LEU A 112 11.09 11.75 -14.46
N GLU A 113 11.95 11.39 -15.40
CA GLU A 113 11.56 10.83 -16.70
C GLU A 113 10.76 9.54 -16.53
N ALA A 114 11.19 8.63 -15.65
CA ALA A 114 10.46 7.40 -15.37
C ALA A 114 9.06 7.68 -14.76
N LEU A 115 8.97 8.63 -13.82
CA LEU A 115 7.68 9.04 -13.25
C LEU A 115 6.76 9.67 -14.28
N LEU A 116 7.29 10.55 -15.15
CA LEU A 116 6.53 11.19 -16.21
C LEU A 116 6.05 10.16 -17.23
N ALA A 117 6.95 9.30 -17.71
CA ALA A 117 6.61 8.26 -18.69
C ALA A 117 5.52 7.32 -18.16
N ALA A 118 5.66 6.83 -16.93
CA ALA A 118 4.66 5.96 -16.29
C ALA A 118 3.30 6.67 -16.14
N THR A 119 3.32 7.95 -15.75
CA THR A 119 2.08 8.75 -15.61
C THR A 119 1.40 8.96 -16.95
N LEU A 120 2.15 9.24 -18.00
CA LEU A 120 1.62 9.37 -19.37
C LEU A 120 1.07 8.04 -19.86
N GLU A 121 1.82 6.97 -19.73
CA GLU A 121 1.39 5.63 -20.15
C GLU A 121 0.11 5.21 -19.42
N ALA A 122 0.09 5.25 -18.09
CA ALA A 122 -1.08 4.89 -17.31
C ALA A 122 -2.32 5.77 -17.59
N SER A 123 -2.11 7.03 -18.05
CA SER A 123 -3.20 7.95 -18.37
C SER A 123 -3.74 7.78 -19.78
N LEU A 124 -2.90 7.37 -20.75
CA LEU A 124 -3.22 7.35 -22.17
C LEU A 124 -3.54 5.94 -22.68
N THR A 125 -2.96 4.91 -22.09
CA THR A 125 -3.28 3.52 -22.42
C THR A 125 -4.57 3.13 -21.70
N HIS A 126 -5.69 3.35 -22.39
CA HIS A 126 -6.98 2.85 -21.92
C HIS A 126 -7.04 1.34 -22.16
N VAL A 127 -6.75 0.58 -21.11
CA VAL A 127 -7.17 -0.82 -21.07
C VAL A 127 -8.59 -0.78 -20.54
N ASP A 128 -9.56 -1.24 -21.34
CA ASP A 128 -10.92 -1.44 -20.86
C ASP A 128 -10.84 -2.31 -19.58
N ASP A 129 -11.37 -1.80 -18.48
CA ASP A 129 -11.44 -2.55 -17.22
C ASP A 129 -12.49 -3.68 -17.38
N THR A 130 -12.10 -4.70 -18.15
CA THR A 130 -12.92 -5.90 -18.36
C THR A 130 -12.98 -6.80 -17.13
N GLY A 131 -12.45 -6.30 -16.00
CA GLY A 131 -12.22 -7.06 -14.78
C GLY A 131 -10.82 -7.69 -14.77
N VAL A 132 -10.38 -8.02 -13.59
CA VAL A 132 -9.11 -8.75 -13.42
C VAL A 132 -9.37 -10.24 -13.66
N ALA A 133 -8.69 -10.82 -14.63
CA ALA A 133 -8.71 -12.28 -14.78
C ALA A 133 -8.30 -12.91 -13.43
N GLY A 134 -9.12 -13.86 -12.95
CA GLY A 134 -8.87 -14.46 -11.65
C GLY A 134 -9.25 -13.60 -10.42
N GLU A 135 -10.07 -12.56 -10.57
CA GLU A 135 -10.50 -11.70 -9.44
C GLU A 135 -11.11 -12.54 -8.29
N THR A 136 -11.90 -13.53 -8.59
CA THR A 136 -12.48 -14.44 -7.59
C THR A 136 -11.37 -15.21 -6.85
N VAL A 137 -10.39 -15.72 -7.60
CA VAL A 137 -9.23 -16.43 -7.04
C VAL A 137 -8.41 -15.50 -6.13
N LEU A 138 -8.07 -14.31 -6.62
CA LEU A 138 -7.29 -13.33 -5.85
C LEU A 138 -8.03 -12.89 -4.58
N SER A 139 -9.35 -12.72 -4.64
CA SER A 139 -10.17 -12.37 -3.48
C SER A 139 -10.21 -13.50 -2.44
N ALA A 140 -10.33 -14.76 -2.88
CA ALA A 140 -10.26 -15.91 -1.99
C ALA A 140 -8.89 -16.05 -1.35
N LEU A 141 -7.82 -15.95 -2.14
CA LEU A 141 -6.43 -15.95 -1.64
C LEU A 141 -6.17 -14.82 -0.66
N SER A 142 -6.68 -13.61 -0.93
CA SER A 142 -6.60 -12.47 -0.02
C SER A 142 -7.26 -12.78 1.33
N GLY A 143 -8.45 -13.38 1.31
CA GLY A 143 -9.15 -13.79 2.51
C GLY A 143 -8.39 -14.84 3.35
N HIS A 144 -7.80 -15.84 2.69
CA HIS A 144 -6.96 -16.85 3.36
C HIS A 144 -5.66 -16.23 3.91
N ALA A 145 -4.98 -15.38 3.13
CA ALA A 145 -3.76 -14.72 3.56
C ALA A 145 -4.00 -13.80 4.76
N HIS A 146 -5.10 -13.05 4.74
CA HIS A 146 -5.53 -12.20 5.85
C HIS A 146 -5.73 -13.01 7.12
N ARG A 147 -6.46 -14.11 7.06
CA ARG A 147 -6.68 -14.98 8.23
C ARG A 147 -5.35 -15.49 8.78
N ALA A 148 -4.50 -16.07 7.93
CA ALA A 148 -3.20 -16.58 8.38
C ALA A 148 -2.32 -15.50 9.02
N TYR A 149 -2.33 -14.28 8.49
CA TYR A 149 -1.61 -13.16 9.06
C TYR A 149 -2.20 -12.74 10.42
N ARG A 150 -3.53 -12.59 10.50
CA ARG A 150 -4.20 -12.19 11.74
C ARG A 150 -4.03 -13.23 12.85
N ASP A 151 -4.18 -14.51 12.52
CA ASP A 151 -3.98 -15.61 13.47
C ASP A 151 -2.59 -15.55 14.11
N LEU A 152 -1.55 -15.21 13.34
CA LEU A 152 -0.22 -15.05 13.89
C LEU A 152 -0.12 -13.82 14.80
N VAL A 153 -0.52 -12.64 14.31
CA VAL A 153 -0.29 -11.39 15.07
C VAL A 153 -1.22 -11.24 16.27
N GLU A 154 -2.30 -12.00 16.32
CA GLU A 154 -3.23 -12.07 17.45
C GLU A 154 -2.93 -13.24 18.41
N THR A 155 -1.93 -14.07 18.09
CA THR A 155 -1.52 -15.17 18.98
C THR A 155 -1.12 -14.62 20.36
N PRO A 156 -1.62 -15.20 21.44
CA PRO A 156 -1.21 -14.81 22.80
C PRO A 156 0.31 -14.83 22.94
N GLY A 157 0.88 -13.74 23.45
CA GLY A 157 2.33 -13.59 23.59
C GLY A 157 3.05 -13.03 22.35
N PHE A 158 2.38 -12.84 21.22
CA PHE A 158 3.03 -12.31 20.01
C PHE A 158 3.66 -10.93 20.24
N ILE A 159 2.98 -10.03 20.93
CA ILE A 159 3.55 -8.70 21.25
C ILE A 159 4.80 -8.81 22.11
N GLN A 160 4.79 -9.70 23.10
CA GLN A 160 5.97 -9.94 23.93
C GLN A 160 7.13 -10.48 23.09
N TYR A 161 6.86 -11.46 22.23
CA TYR A 161 7.84 -11.96 21.26
C TYR A 161 8.39 -10.83 20.37
N PHE A 162 7.53 -9.97 19.82
CA PHE A 162 7.95 -8.84 19.00
C PHE A 162 8.88 -7.89 19.76
N LEU A 163 8.55 -7.55 21.00
CA LEU A 163 9.37 -6.68 21.86
C LEU A 163 10.74 -7.27 22.18
N GLU A 164 10.83 -8.59 22.33
CA GLU A 164 12.07 -9.30 22.65
C GLU A 164 12.90 -9.68 21.43
N ALA A 165 12.23 -10.04 20.32
CA ALA A 165 12.88 -10.53 19.11
C ALA A 165 13.32 -9.42 18.15
N THR A 166 12.90 -8.16 18.38
CA THR A 166 13.22 -7.04 17.49
C THR A 166 13.76 -5.84 18.27
N PRO A 167 14.55 -4.96 17.62
CA PRO A 167 15.09 -3.75 18.27
C PRO A 167 14.07 -2.61 18.37
N ILE A 168 12.77 -2.87 18.50
CA ILE A 168 11.72 -1.85 18.54
C ILE A 168 11.94 -0.82 19.66
N ASN A 169 12.43 -1.25 20.82
CA ASN A 169 12.69 -0.36 21.94
C ASN A 169 13.80 0.66 21.65
N GLU A 170 14.79 0.31 20.85
CA GLU A 170 15.86 1.18 20.38
C GLU A 170 15.40 2.06 19.23
N ILE A 171 14.64 1.48 18.30
CA ILE A 171 14.04 2.21 17.18
C ILE A 171 13.10 3.32 17.69
N ALA A 172 12.37 3.04 18.78
CA ALA A 172 11.47 4.03 19.41
C ALA A 172 12.19 5.27 19.95
N LYS A 173 13.49 5.17 20.22
CA LYS A 173 14.33 6.31 20.69
C LYS A 173 14.92 7.11 19.54
N LEU A 174 14.88 6.57 18.31
CA LEU A 174 15.41 7.25 17.14
C LEU A 174 14.40 8.25 16.58
N ASN A 175 14.90 9.39 16.10
CA ASN A 175 14.08 10.37 15.37
C ASN A 175 13.80 9.89 13.93
N ILE A 176 13.10 8.75 13.79
CA ILE A 176 12.68 8.21 12.51
C ILE A 176 11.25 8.67 12.21
N GLY A 177 11.13 9.53 11.24
CA GLY A 177 9.85 10.13 10.88
C GLY A 177 9.42 11.26 11.84
N SER A 178 8.30 11.89 11.55
CA SER A 178 7.78 13.06 12.26
C SER A 178 6.98 12.74 13.55
N ARG A 179 6.91 11.45 13.95
CA ARG A 179 6.00 11.02 15.02
C ARG A 179 6.62 9.90 15.87
N PRO A 180 6.26 9.77 17.16
CA PRO A 180 6.70 8.68 18.04
C PRO A 180 6.40 7.29 17.44
N ALA A 181 7.19 6.29 17.81
CA ALA A 181 7.06 4.90 17.32
C ALA A 181 5.73 4.24 17.73
N SER A 182 5.19 4.60 18.87
CA SER A 182 3.89 4.12 19.33
C SER A 182 2.99 5.26 19.79
N ARG A 183 1.68 5.00 19.82
CA ARG A 183 0.68 5.96 20.30
C ARG A 183 0.48 5.89 21.82
N LYS A 184 0.77 4.73 22.40
CA LYS A 184 0.60 4.37 23.82
C LYS A 184 1.64 3.31 24.21
N SER A 185 1.59 2.82 25.45
CA SER A 185 2.28 1.58 25.83
C SER A 185 1.82 0.43 24.92
N LEU A 186 2.78 -0.34 24.40
CA LEU A 186 2.52 -1.41 23.43
C LEU A 186 1.85 -2.61 24.13
N THR A 187 0.56 -2.75 23.88
CA THR A 187 -0.24 -3.89 24.33
C THR A 187 -0.82 -4.70 23.18
N SER A 188 -0.86 -4.08 22.00
CA SER A 188 -1.38 -4.71 20.78
C SER A 188 -0.67 -4.15 19.55
N ILE A 189 -0.82 -4.84 18.40
CA ILE A 189 -0.28 -4.39 17.12
C ILE A 189 -0.87 -3.03 16.67
N GLN A 190 -2.10 -2.72 17.09
CA GLN A 190 -2.79 -1.47 16.77
C GLN A 190 -2.14 -0.25 17.44
N ASP A 191 -1.43 -0.44 18.54
CA ASP A 191 -0.73 0.63 19.24
C ASP A 191 0.53 1.07 18.49
N LEU A 192 1.09 0.18 17.67
CA LEU A 192 2.26 0.43 16.84
C LEU A 192 1.93 1.26 15.60
N ARG A 193 2.89 2.08 15.19
CA ARG A 193 2.88 2.70 13.87
C ARG A 193 3.51 1.77 12.83
N ALA A 194 3.07 1.90 11.59
CA ALA A 194 3.48 1.03 10.51
C ALA A 194 4.98 1.10 10.18
N ILE A 195 5.59 2.28 10.22
CA ILE A 195 7.03 2.43 9.91
C ILE A 195 7.91 1.73 10.95
N PRO A 196 7.78 1.97 12.27
CA PRO A 196 8.50 1.21 13.28
C PRO A 196 8.25 -0.31 13.21
N TRP A 197 7.03 -0.74 12.91
CA TRP A 197 6.71 -2.15 12.70
C TRP A 197 7.55 -2.78 11.60
N VAL A 198 7.48 -2.24 10.38
CA VAL A 198 8.23 -2.77 9.23
C VAL A 198 9.74 -2.70 9.48
N PHE A 199 10.21 -1.57 10.02
CA PHE A 199 11.63 -1.34 10.25
C PHE A 199 12.21 -2.29 11.29
N SER A 200 11.49 -2.56 12.37
CA SER A 200 11.93 -3.49 13.42
C SER A 200 12.15 -4.92 12.89
N TRP A 201 11.20 -5.42 12.11
CA TRP A 201 11.34 -6.73 11.48
C TRP A 201 12.47 -6.77 10.45
N ALA A 202 12.65 -5.71 9.67
CA ALA A 202 13.74 -5.61 8.71
C ALA A 202 15.10 -5.65 9.41
N GLN A 203 15.26 -4.95 10.54
CA GLN A 203 16.51 -5.00 11.34
C GLN A 203 16.75 -6.37 11.96
N ALA A 204 15.69 -7.07 12.35
CA ALA A 204 15.76 -8.45 12.82
C ALA A 204 15.95 -9.48 11.69
N ARG A 205 15.97 -9.04 10.42
CA ARG A 205 16.04 -9.87 9.21
C ARG A 205 14.91 -10.90 9.10
N VAL A 206 13.74 -10.56 9.62
CA VAL A 206 12.53 -11.36 9.53
C VAL A 206 11.57 -10.70 8.55
N MET A 207 11.16 -11.44 7.52
CA MET A 207 10.33 -10.93 6.42
C MET A 207 8.83 -11.07 6.70
N LEU A 208 8.41 -10.98 7.95
CA LEU A 208 7.00 -11.06 8.34
C LEU A 208 6.12 -9.99 7.66
N PRO A 209 6.55 -8.71 7.52
CA PRO A 209 5.77 -7.71 6.79
C PRO A 209 5.76 -7.91 5.26
N GLY A 210 6.42 -8.92 4.73
CA GLY A 210 6.46 -9.25 3.32
C GLY A 210 5.35 -10.23 2.92
N TRP A 211 5.74 -11.38 2.39
CA TRP A 211 4.81 -12.37 1.84
C TRP A 211 4.21 -13.35 2.86
N TYR A 212 4.27 -13.05 4.16
CA TYR A 212 3.68 -13.95 5.15
C TYR A 212 2.18 -14.14 4.91
N GLY A 213 1.74 -15.39 5.01
CA GLY A 213 0.35 -15.78 4.78
C GLY A 213 0.04 -16.22 3.34
N VAL A 214 0.87 -15.85 2.34
CA VAL A 214 0.62 -16.24 0.94
C VAL A 214 0.72 -17.75 0.74
N GLY A 215 1.76 -18.40 1.27
CA GLY A 215 1.90 -19.85 1.19
C GLY A 215 0.74 -20.58 1.86
N SER A 216 0.30 -20.12 3.03
CA SER A 216 -0.89 -20.64 3.72
C SER A 216 -2.16 -20.47 2.89
N ALA A 217 -2.31 -19.31 2.23
CA ALA A 217 -3.43 -19.00 1.36
C ALA A 217 -3.48 -19.93 0.15
N MET A 218 -2.36 -20.13 -0.52
CA MET A 218 -2.25 -21.05 -1.65
C MET A 218 -2.59 -22.48 -1.25
N SER A 219 -2.04 -22.95 -0.13
CA SER A 219 -2.34 -24.31 0.37
C SER A 219 -3.81 -24.49 0.71
N ALA A 220 -4.44 -23.50 1.36
CA ALA A 220 -5.85 -23.55 1.69
C ALA A 220 -6.73 -23.55 0.43
N TYR A 221 -6.42 -22.67 -0.52
CA TYR A 221 -7.15 -22.56 -1.77
C TYR A 221 -7.09 -23.85 -2.58
N LEU A 222 -5.89 -24.46 -2.72
CA LEU A 222 -5.71 -25.74 -3.40
C LEU A 222 -6.45 -26.88 -2.70
N ALA A 223 -6.48 -26.89 -1.36
CA ALA A 223 -7.24 -27.89 -0.61
C ALA A 223 -8.76 -27.78 -0.84
N GLU A 224 -9.28 -26.58 -1.08
CA GLU A 224 -10.70 -26.31 -1.33
C GLU A 224 -11.10 -26.57 -2.80
N HIS A 225 -10.23 -26.28 -3.77
CA HIS A 225 -10.58 -26.21 -5.20
C HIS A 225 -9.79 -27.21 -6.08
N GLY A 226 -8.74 -27.85 -5.54
CA GLY A 226 -7.81 -28.68 -6.29
C GLY A 226 -6.92 -27.88 -7.25
N ASP A 227 -6.03 -28.56 -7.96
CA ASP A 227 -5.06 -27.92 -8.89
C ASP A 227 -5.75 -27.18 -10.04
N ALA A 228 -6.93 -27.61 -10.46
CA ALA A 228 -7.69 -26.94 -11.51
C ALA A 228 -8.26 -25.56 -11.10
N GLY A 229 -8.27 -25.25 -9.82
CA GLY A 229 -8.77 -23.97 -9.31
C GLY A 229 -7.83 -22.79 -9.56
N LEU A 230 -6.59 -23.03 -9.98
CA LEU A 230 -5.59 -21.99 -10.32
C LEU A 230 -5.37 -21.85 -11.84
N ALA A 231 -5.99 -22.68 -12.65
CA ALA A 231 -5.95 -22.62 -14.11
C ALA A 231 -7.05 -21.69 -14.62
#